data_138c6727d3c7bd40bd62eefe02759054
#
_entry.id   138c6727d3c7bd40bd62eefe02759054
#
_cell.length_a   1.000
_cell.length_b   1.000
_cell.length_c   1.000
_cell.angle_alpha   90.00
_cell.angle_beta   90.00
_cell.angle_gamma   90.00
#
_symmetry.space_group_name_H-M   'P 1'
#
loop_
_entity.id
_entity.type
_entity.pdbx_description
1 polymer ?
#
loop_
_entity_poly.entity_id
_entity_poly.type
_entity_poly.pdbx_seq_one_letter_code
_entity_poly.pdbx_strand_id
1 'polypeptide(L)'
;MQLLRYGHASAILLLLTGSSVGEAWWQPRPPVPATSKGTLTLLTGFGPEYGEPGLLVEVSPGKFVGIAVGGNAAAFTLTSQGTLSTLYTFLASAGPVQTVVQAINARIYGTQNAGNFSLGLGGGAKTYPPPTGFPPVVSIQLPDGSLFGTNAAGLGHNALVQMTIGGTETILHNFSATEGTPYGLPIRASDGNFYGISAVASGTGQASTSALVYRITPQGDLTIMATYPDGRPGYGGGTFKEYLVQASNGMLYGTAALGGKNRGGAIFQLSLDGSYKLLYEFASSVTGLPTYLTVASDGNIYGVAQGQYQFGGPSSLFRVTPAGQFETLQYLSGLQIGTCPRWLTQGSDGLFYGTTMSGGEGIGTAWTWNLGLPKPLPSLSGLLPASGKPGTSVIVWGENLLGATGVSFNGAPAVMFSNITKEYVSVTVPSGATTGPVTITTPNGTAISQIPFTVE
;
A
#
# COMPACT_ATOMS: atom_id res chain seq x y z
N MET A 1 -7.14 -3.56 51.66
CA MET A 1 -5.86 -3.03 51.24
C MET A 1 -5.84 -3.08 49.72
N GLN A 2 -6.32 -1.98 49.14
CA GLN A 2 -6.54 -1.89 47.68
C GLN A 2 -5.32 -1.26 47.04
N LEU A 3 -4.80 -1.87 45.98
CA LEU A 3 -3.76 -1.31 45.14
C LEU A 3 -4.38 -0.70 43.89
N LEU A 4 -4.43 0.59 43.87
CA LEU A 4 -4.70 1.41 42.68
C LEU A 4 -3.44 1.44 41.80
N ARG A 5 -3.58 1.06 40.53
CA ARG A 5 -2.56 1.31 39.52
C ARG A 5 -2.97 2.55 38.71
N TYR A 6 -2.21 3.60 38.88
CA TYR A 6 -2.19 4.75 38.00
C TYR A 6 -0.90 4.70 37.18
N GLY A 7 -1.04 4.83 35.85
CA GLY A 7 0.08 4.98 34.94
C GLY A 7 0.72 6.36 35.10
N HIS A 8 2.01 6.38 35.30
CA HIS A 8 2.80 7.58 35.52
C HIS A 8 3.30 8.19 34.22
N ALA A 9 2.85 9.40 33.93
CA ALA A 9 3.66 10.36 33.19
C ALA A 9 4.68 10.92 34.19
N SER A 10 5.94 10.48 34.09
CA SER A 10 7.04 11.02 34.92
C SER A 10 7.48 12.36 34.34
N ALA A 11 7.05 13.43 34.97
CA ALA A 11 7.69 14.72 34.83
C ALA A 11 8.97 14.73 35.66
N ILE A 12 10.13 14.66 35.02
CA ILE A 12 11.42 14.90 35.67
C ILE A 12 11.61 16.43 35.75
N LEU A 13 11.47 16.96 36.94
CA LEU A 13 11.82 18.35 37.25
C LEU A 13 13.33 18.40 37.50
N LEU A 14 14.10 18.84 36.50
CA LEU A 14 15.51 19.15 36.68
C LEU A 14 15.64 20.64 37.03
N LEU A 15 15.97 20.90 38.29
CA LEU A 15 16.42 22.22 38.73
C LEU A 15 17.86 22.43 38.26
N LEU A 16 18.05 23.18 37.15
CA LEU A 16 19.34 23.73 36.76
C LEU A 16 19.34 25.21 37.07
N THR A 17 20.22 25.59 37.97
CA THR A 17 20.55 26.99 38.32
C THR A 17 21.38 27.61 37.19
N GLY A 18 20.89 28.67 36.59
CA GLY A 18 21.65 29.77 36.02
C GLY A 18 22.42 29.53 34.74
N SER A 19 21.78 29.68 33.60
CA SER A 19 22.26 30.44 32.44
C SER A 19 21.09 30.60 31.46
N SER A 20 20.91 31.81 30.97
CA SER A 20 19.86 32.22 30.03
C SER A 20 20.01 31.49 28.69
N VAL A 21 19.30 30.39 28.53
CA VAL A 21 19.05 29.78 27.23
C VAL A 21 17.64 30.19 26.84
N GLY A 22 17.55 30.93 25.75
CA GLY A 22 16.34 31.61 25.30
C GLY A 22 15.12 30.73 25.18
N GLU A 23 13.98 31.33 25.53
CA GLU A 23 12.62 30.83 25.34
C GLU A 23 12.32 30.57 23.84
N ALA A 24 12.73 29.41 23.33
CA ALA A 24 12.53 29.05 21.90
C ALA A 24 11.70 27.76 21.69
N TRP A 25 11.03 27.25 22.72
CA TRP A 25 10.38 25.92 22.60
C TRP A 25 8.85 25.91 22.59
N TRP A 26 8.20 27.07 22.70
CA TRP A 26 6.75 27.17 22.57
C TRP A 26 6.36 28.16 21.48
N GLN A 27 6.44 27.72 20.22
CA GLN A 27 5.74 28.43 19.15
C GLN A 27 4.28 28.00 19.19
N PRO A 28 3.32 28.94 19.25
CA PRO A 28 1.91 28.61 19.11
C PRO A 28 1.73 27.86 17.79
N ARG A 29 1.00 26.74 17.84
CA ARG A 29 0.64 25.99 16.63
C ARG A 29 0.09 26.97 15.60
N PRO A 30 0.65 27.02 14.37
CA PRO A 30 0.00 27.80 13.34
C PRO A 30 -1.44 27.32 13.19
N PRO A 31 -2.41 28.24 13.06
CA PRO A 31 -3.80 27.87 12.90
C PRO A 31 -3.92 26.91 11.72
N VAL A 32 -4.54 25.75 11.95
CA VAL A 32 -4.84 24.80 10.88
C VAL A 32 -5.72 25.54 9.88
N PRO A 33 -5.29 25.69 8.61
CA PRO A 33 -6.11 26.40 7.64
C PRO A 33 -7.50 25.76 7.54
N ALA A 34 -8.55 26.56 7.46
CA ALA A 34 -9.95 26.15 7.46
C ALA A 34 -10.40 25.48 6.14
N THR A 35 -9.50 24.87 5.37
CA THR A 35 -9.85 24.18 4.11
C THR A 35 -10.05 22.71 4.37
N SER A 36 -11.30 22.36 4.74
CA SER A 36 -11.77 20.98 4.75
C SER A 36 -12.51 20.71 3.44
N LYS A 37 -11.97 19.86 2.58
CA LYS A 37 -12.67 19.37 1.39
C LYS A 37 -13.15 17.95 1.60
N GLY A 38 -14.41 17.71 1.32
CA GLY A 38 -15.07 16.42 1.51
C GLY A 38 -15.52 16.18 2.95
N THR A 39 -16.17 15.04 3.17
CA THR A 39 -16.70 14.63 4.46
C THR A 39 -15.94 13.43 4.98
N LEU A 40 -15.32 13.58 6.15
CA LEU A 40 -14.71 12.49 6.91
C LEU A 40 -15.76 11.87 7.84
N THR A 41 -15.86 10.54 7.83
CA THR A 41 -16.77 9.79 8.71
C THR A 41 -15.99 8.67 9.40
N LEU A 42 -16.06 8.65 10.73
CA LEU A 42 -15.56 7.53 11.52
C LEU A 42 -16.39 6.28 11.20
N LEU A 43 -15.74 5.19 10.84
CA LEU A 43 -16.39 3.89 10.70
C LEU A 43 -16.36 3.11 12.01
N THR A 44 -15.18 2.98 12.61
CA THR A 44 -14.99 2.25 13.87
C THR A 44 -13.70 2.63 14.56
N GLY A 45 -13.63 2.48 15.88
CA GLY A 45 -12.41 2.45 16.66
C GLY A 45 -11.91 1.01 16.82
N PHE A 46 -10.62 0.85 17.08
CA PHE A 46 -9.99 -0.44 17.35
C PHE A 46 -9.70 -0.60 18.83
N GLY A 47 -10.14 -1.70 19.41
CA GLY A 47 -9.80 -2.11 20.77
C GLY A 47 -8.43 -2.79 20.85
N PRO A 48 -7.91 -3.00 22.10
CA PRO A 48 -6.60 -3.61 22.32
C PRO A 48 -6.47 -5.04 21.80
N GLU A 49 -7.57 -5.72 21.56
CA GLU A 49 -7.60 -7.07 21.00
C GLU A 49 -7.17 -7.14 19.53
N TYR A 50 -7.25 -6.02 18.79
CA TYR A 50 -6.84 -5.96 17.39
C TYR A 50 -5.40 -5.48 17.23
N GLY A 51 -4.96 -4.51 18.03
CA GLY A 51 -3.73 -3.73 17.79
C GLY A 51 -3.97 -2.53 16.85
N GLU A 52 -2.89 -1.87 16.43
CA GLU A 52 -2.97 -0.68 15.57
C GLU A 52 -3.37 -1.05 14.14
N PRO A 53 -4.47 -0.50 13.58
CA PRO A 53 -4.89 -0.82 12.22
C PRO A 53 -3.88 -0.31 11.20
N GLY A 54 -3.56 -1.15 10.23
CA GLY A 54 -2.66 -0.87 9.13
C GLY A 54 -3.40 -0.78 7.80
N LEU A 55 -3.00 -1.60 6.84
CA LEU A 55 -3.55 -1.61 5.49
C LEU A 55 -4.95 -2.23 5.43
N LEU A 56 -5.70 -1.82 4.39
CA LEU A 56 -7.01 -2.35 4.02
C LEU A 56 -6.98 -2.79 2.55
N VAL A 57 -7.49 -3.99 2.27
CA VAL A 57 -7.69 -4.50 0.91
C VAL A 57 -9.18 -4.79 0.72
N GLU A 58 -9.80 -4.17 -0.27
CA GLU A 58 -11.19 -4.48 -0.62
C GLU A 58 -11.24 -5.84 -1.33
N VAL A 59 -11.93 -6.81 -0.73
CA VAL A 59 -12.00 -8.19 -1.20
C VAL A 59 -13.32 -8.54 -1.89
N SER A 60 -14.32 -7.73 -1.68
CA SER A 60 -15.58 -7.67 -2.42
C SER A 60 -16.19 -6.29 -2.21
N PRO A 61 -17.11 -5.81 -3.07
CA PRO A 61 -17.67 -4.48 -2.95
C PRO A 61 -18.16 -4.15 -1.54
N GLY A 62 -17.55 -3.13 -0.91
CA GLY A 62 -17.86 -2.69 0.44
C GLY A 62 -17.40 -3.60 1.58
N LYS A 63 -16.61 -4.64 1.30
CA LYS A 63 -16.01 -5.52 2.32
C LYS A 63 -14.50 -5.53 2.20
N PHE A 64 -13.82 -5.21 3.29
CA PHE A 64 -12.38 -5.11 3.37
C PHE A 64 -11.81 -6.20 4.30
N VAL A 65 -10.61 -6.64 3.99
CA VAL A 65 -9.72 -7.33 4.93
C VAL A 65 -8.62 -6.37 5.30
N GLY A 66 -8.39 -6.21 6.59
CA GLY A 66 -7.33 -5.38 7.12
C GLY A 66 -6.41 -6.18 8.05
N ILE A 67 -5.25 -5.59 8.28
CA ILE A 67 -4.27 -6.12 9.22
C ILE A 67 -3.99 -5.06 10.26
N ALA A 68 -4.04 -5.46 11.51
CA ALA A 68 -3.53 -4.67 12.62
C ALA A 68 -2.09 -5.10 12.95
N VAL A 69 -1.25 -4.14 13.28
CA VAL A 69 0.16 -4.32 13.61
C VAL A 69 0.41 -3.94 15.07
N GLY A 70 1.36 -4.59 15.72
CA GLY A 70 1.64 -4.36 17.16
C GLY A 70 0.71 -5.16 18.07
N GLY A 71 1.13 -5.38 19.32
CA GLY A 71 0.33 -6.12 20.30
C GLY A 71 -0.08 -7.52 19.83
N ASN A 72 -1.36 -7.81 19.92
CA ASN A 72 -1.97 -9.03 19.40
C ASN A 72 -2.34 -8.82 17.93
N ALA A 73 -1.35 -8.81 17.02
CA ALA A 73 -1.58 -8.61 15.60
C ALA A 73 -2.75 -9.48 15.09
N ALA A 74 -3.75 -8.86 14.47
CA ALA A 74 -4.94 -9.54 13.97
C ALA A 74 -5.20 -9.20 12.51
N ALA A 75 -5.68 -10.19 11.76
CA ALA A 75 -6.42 -9.94 10.54
C ALA A 75 -7.89 -9.73 10.90
N PHE A 76 -8.52 -8.74 10.31
CA PHE A 76 -9.92 -8.41 10.54
C PHE A 76 -10.67 -8.20 9.24
N THR A 77 -11.97 -8.31 9.30
CA THR A 77 -12.88 -7.84 8.23
C THR A 77 -13.56 -6.56 8.68
N LEU A 78 -13.70 -5.62 7.75
CA LEU A 78 -14.39 -4.36 7.94
C LEU A 78 -15.38 -4.16 6.80
N THR A 79 -16.62 -3.80 7.12
CA THR A 79 -17.59 -3.40 6.10
C THR A 79 -17.60 -1.89 5.89
N SER A 80 -18.12 -1.45 4.76
CA SER A 80 -18.33 -0.02 4.46
C SER A 80 -19.30 0.67 5.45
N GLN A 81 -20.05 -0.11 6.25
CA GLN A 81 -20.93 0.37 7.33
C GLN A 81 -20.23 0.38 8.70
N GLY A 82 -18.94 0.00 8.79
CA GLY A 82 -18.18 0.02 10.02
C GLY A 82 -18.25 -1.25 10.88
N THR A 83 -18.88 -2.33 10.38
CA THR A 83 -18.88 -3.61 11.10
C THR A 83 -17.48 -4.22 11.05
N LEU A 84 -16.86 -4.35 12.22
CA LEU A 84 -15.54 -4.92 12.45
C LEU A 84 -15.67 -6.33 13.02
N SER A 85 -14.89 -7.29 12.48
CA SER A 85 -14.85 -8.67 13.00
C SER A 85 -13.44 -9.24 12.85
N THR A 86 -12.99 -10.00 13.85
CA THR A 86 -11.72 -10.72 13.78
C THR A 86 -11.82 -11.85 12.76
N LEU A 87 -10.89 -11.89 11.83
CA LEU A 87 -10.74 -12.97 10.85
C LEU A 87 -9.72 -14.00 11.33
N TYR A 88 -8.62 -13.55 11.92
CA TYR A 88 -7.57 -14.41 12.44
C TYR A 88 -6.68 -13.62 13.42
N THR A 89 -6.27 -14.27 14.52
CA THR A 89 -5.31 -13.72 15.49
C THR A 89 -3.96 -14.38 15.30
N PHE A 90 -2.94 -13.59 15.05
CA PHE A 90 -1.59 -14.07 14.87
C PHE A 90 -0.89 -14.29 16.22
N LEU A 91 0.01 -15.26 16.26
CA LEU A 91 0.86 -15.46 17.44
C LEU A 91 1.81 -14.27 17.61
N ALA A 92 1.90 -13.72 18.81
CA ALA A 92 2.80 -12.61 19.12
C ALA A 92 4.28 -12.94 18.79
N SER A 93 4.67 -14.21 18.95
CA SER A 93 6.02 -14.70 18.58
C SER A 93 6.33 -14.68 17.09
N ALA A 94 5.30 -14.61 16.21
CA ALA A 94 5.49 -14.54 14.77
C ALA A 94 5.89 -13.14 14.26
N GLY A 95 5.83 -12.14 15.14
CA GLY A 95 6.14 -10.74 14.79
C GLY A 95 5.01 -10.03 14.03
N PRO A 96 5.19 -8.73 13.74
CA PRO A 96 4.17 -7.94 13.06
C PRO A 96 3.98 -8.39 11.61
N VAL A 97 2.74 -8.25 11.12
CA VAL A 97 2.44 -8.42 9.70
C VAL A 97 2.92 -7.18 8.94
N GLN A 98 3.66 -7.40 7.87
CA GLN A 98 4.28 -6.33 7.09
C GLN A 98 3.44 -5.91 5.88
N THR A 99 2.88 -6.89 5.18
CA THR A 99 2.07 -6.67 3.97
C THR A 99 1.02 -7.75 3.83
N VAL A 100 -0.01 -7.46 3.02
CA VAL A 100 -0.91 -8.47 2.47
C VAL A 100 -1.30 -8.12 1.04
N VAL A 101 -1.57 -9.16 0.26
CA VAL A 101 -2.11 -9.09 -1.11
C VAL A 101 -3.22 -10.14 -1.25
N GLN A 102 -4.32 -9.77 -1.90
CA GLN A 102 -5.34 -10.74 -2.27
C GLN A 102 -4.91 -11.45 -3.56
N ALA A 103 -4.81 -12.77 -3.50
CA ALA A 103 -4.43 -13.57 -4.65
C ALA A 103 -5.65 -14.10 -5.42
N ILE A 104 -5.43 -14.50 -6.68
CA ILE A 104 -6.47 -14.99 -7.59
C ILE A 104 -7.22 -16.22 -7.06
N ASN A 105 -6.64 -16.96 -6.12
CA ASN A 105 -7.32 -18.06 -5.43
C ASN A 105 -8.21 -17.56 -4.27
N ALA A 106 -8.52 -16.26 -4.22
CA ALA A 106 -9.32 -15.57 -3.23
C ALA A 106 -8.75 -15.63 -1.79
N ARG A 107 -7.48 -16.05 -1.61
CA ARG A 107 -6.80 -16.01 -0.31
C ARG A 107 -6.01 -14.71 -0.17
N ILE A 108 -5.81 -14.31 1.06
CA ILE A 108 -4.91 -13.22 1.42
C ILE A 108 -3.53 -13.83 1.72
N TYR A 109 -2.51 -13.37 1.04
CA TYR A 109 -1.11 -13.71 1.31
C TYR A 109 -0.43 -12.55 2.01
N GLY A 110 0.44 -12.84 2.95
CA GLY A 110 1.14 -11.81 3.70
C GLY A 110 2.43 -12.33 4.30
N THR A 111 3.17 -11.41 4.92
CA THR A 111 4.50 -11.66 5.47
C THR A 111 4.55 -11.25 6.94
N GLN A 112 5.13 -12.11 7.77
CA GLN A 112 5.54 -11.87 9.17
C GLN A 112 7.02 -12.21 9.33
N ASN A 113 7.62 -11.84 10.45
CA ASN A 113 9.02 -12.21 10.72
C ASN A 113 9.25 -13.74 10.74
N ALA A 114 8.25 -14.50 11.17
CA ALA A 114 8.33 -15.97 11.24
C ALA A 114 8.11 -16.68 9.90
N GLY A 115 7.67 -15.98 8.85
CA GLY A 115 7.40 -16.56 7.55
C GLY A 115 6.28 -15.89 6.79
N ASN A 116 6.05 -16.36 5.56
CA ASN A 116 4.88 -15.99 4.80
C ASN A 116 3.67 -16.79 5.27
N PHE A 117 2.49 -16.23 5.07
CA PHE A 117 1.23 -16.91 5.37
C PHE A 117 0.21 -16.73 4.25
N SER A 118 -0.77 -17.62 4.21
CA SER A 118 -2.00 -17.40 3.48
C SER A 118 -3.21 -17.57 4.38
N LEU A 119 -4.20 -16.70 4.23
CA LEU A 119 -5.41 -16.63 5.03
C LEU A 119 -6.64 -16.71 4.14
N GLY A 120 -7.55 -17.63 4.43
CA GLY A 120 -8.84 -17.70 3.75
C GLY A 120 -9.80 -16.62 4.27
N LEU A 121 -10.73 -16.14 3.44
CA LEU A 121 -11.72 -15.14 3.82
C LEU A 121 -12.78 -15.66 4.84
N GLY A 122 -12.81 -16.96 5.10
CA GLY A 122 -13.58 -17.60 6.16
C GLY A 122 -12.76 -17.99 7.39
N GLY A 123 -11.54 -17.49 7.52
CA GLY A 123 -10.55 -17.94 8.52
C GLY A 123 -9.64 -19.04 7.96
N GLY A 124 -8.86 -19.68 8.80
CA GLY A 124 -7.92 -20.75 8.39
C GLY A 124 -6.66 -20.22 7.73
N ALA A 125 -5.59 -20.15 8.53
CA ALA A 125 -4.27 -19.73 8.08
C ALA A 125 -3.40 -20.95 7.71
N LYS A 126 -2.50 -20.73 6.73
CA LYS A 126 -1.39 -21.63 6.43
C LYS A 126 -0.11 -20.79 6.45
N THR A 127 0.91 -21.28 7.13
CA THR A 127 2.21 -20.63 7.20
C THR A 127 3.22 -21.33 6.28
N TYR A 128 4.15 -20.56 5.73
CA TYR A 128 5.23 -21.00 4.87
C TYR A 128 6.54 -20.51 5.50
N PRO A 129 7.28 -21.40 6.19
CA PRO A 129 8.55 -21.00 6.79
C PRO A 129 9.54 -20.61 5.68
N PRO A 130 10.32 -19.54 5.86
CA PRO A 130 11.29 -19.13 4.85
C PRO A 130 12.44 -20.13 4.78
N PRO A 131 12.89 -20.52 3.58
CA PRO A 131 14.03 -21.43 3.42
C PRO A 131 15.34 -20.81 3.90
N THR A 132 15.44 -19.48 3.96
CA THR A 132 16.68 -18.73 4.26
C THR A 132 16.62 -17.90 5.55
N GLY A 133 15.63 -18.13 6.41
CA GLY A 133 15.52 -17.45 7.73
C GLY A 133 14.78 -16.11 7.71
N PHE A 134 14.59 -15.45 6.57
CA PHE A 134 13.79 -14.22 6.46
C PHE A 134 12.84 -14.30 5.26
N PRO A 135 11.53 -14.16 5.48
CA PRO A 135 10.55 -14.28 4.42
C PRO A 135 10.55 -13.03 3.52
N PRO A 136 10.34 -13.19 2.20
CA PRO A 136 10.14 -12.06 1.30
C PRO A 136 8.85 -11.32 1.64
N VAL A 137 8.90 -10.01 1.62
CA VAL A 137 7.74 -9.13 1.80
C VAL A 137 6.95 -9.12 0.49
N VAL A 138 5.97 -10.01 0.37
CA VAL A 138 5.14 -10.14 -0.84
C VAL A 138 4.20 -8.95 -0.98
N SER A 139 4.14 -8.37 -2.17
CA SER A 139 3.35 -7.15 -2.43
C SER A 139 2.50 -7.19 -3.69
N ILE A 140 2.80 -8.08 -4.62
CA ILE A 140 2.16 -8.16 -5.93
C ILE A 140 1.86 -9.62 -6.22
N GLN A 141 0.70 -9.89 -6.83
CA GLN A 141 0.48 -11.12 -7.55
C GLN A 141 0.75 -10.90 -9.04
N LEU A 142 1.36 -11.89 -9.69
CA LEU A 142 1.56 -11.89 -11.14
C LEU A 142 0.41 -12.64 -11.83
N PRO A 143 0.18 -12.38 -13.14
CA PRO A 143 -0.86 -13.06 -13.90
C PRO A 143 -0.72 -14.58 -13.95
N ASP A 144 0.49 -15.12 -13.80
CA ASP A 144 0.76 -16.56 -13.68
C ASP A 144 0.37 -17.17 -12.33
N GLY A 145 -0.14 -16.32 -11.42
CA GLY A 145 -0.56 -16.69 -10.07
C GLY A 145 0.57 -16.67 -9.04
N SER A 146 1.82 -16.46 -9.43
CA SER A 146 2.92 -16.30 -8.48
C SER A 146 2.87 -14.96 -7.75
N LEU A 147 3.53 -14.90 -6.62
CA LEU A 147 3.66 -13.71 -5.78
C LEU A 147 5.05 -13.12 -5.95
N PHE A 148 5.14 -11.81 -5.91
CA PHE A 148 6.38 -11.08 -6.08
C PHE A 148 6.62 -10.16 -4.89
N GLY A 149 7.89 -10.06 -4.44
CA GLY A 149 8.22 -9.26 -3.27
C GLY A 149 9.71 -9.05 -3.11
N THR A 150 10.07 -8.37 -2.02
CA THR A 150 11.45 -8.08 -1.67
C THR A 150 11.82 -8.75 -0.36
N ASN A 151 13.05 -9.23 -0.27
CA ASN A 151 13.66 -9.65 0.98
C ASN A 151 14.70 -8.60 1.39
N ALA A 152 14.37 -7.80 2.38
CA ALA A 152 15.18 -6.67 2.86
C ALA A 152 15.80 -6.95 4.24
N ALA A 153 15.96 -8.19 4.63
CA ALA A 153 16.48 -8.53 5.95
C ALA A 153 17.97 -8.21 6.07
N GLY A 154 18.32 -7.42 7.06
CA GLY A 154 19.63 -6.84 7.33
C GLY A 154 20.81 -7.79 7.61
N LEU A 155 20.80 -9.00 7.07
CA LEU A 155 21.87 -10.01 7.22
C LEU A 155 22.24 -10.66 5.87
N GLY A 156 22.35 -9.88 4.80
CA GLY A 156 22.99 -10.34 3.57
C GLY A 156 22.08 -10.93 2.48
N HIS A 157 20.77 -10.78 2.63
CA HIS A 157 19.80 -11.26 1.64
C HIS A 157 18.92 -10.12 1.09
N ASN A 158 19.55 -9.14 0.47
CA ASN A 158 18.84 -8.10 -0.25
C ASN A 158 18.44 -8.66 -1.62
N ALA A 159 17.23 -9.13 -1.76
CA ALA A 159 16.82 -9.81 -2.99
C ALA A 159 15.40 -9.41 -3.42
N LEU A 160 15.20 -9.53 -4.71
CA LEU A 160 13.90 -9.57 -5.33
C LEU A 160 13.50 -11.03 -5.53
N VAL A 161 12.32 -11.40 -5.11
CA VAL A 161 11.91 -12.80 -5.01
C VAL A 161 10.55 -13.00 -5.67
N GLN A 162 10.43 -14.04 -6.45
CA GLN A 162 9.17 -14.62 -6.91
C GLN A 162 8.84 -15.82 -6.04
N MET A 163 7.60 -15.93 -5.57
CA MET A 163 7.14 -17.04 -4.75
C MET A 163 5.89 -17.67 -5.38
N THR A 164 5.86 -18.98 -5.50
CA THR A 164 4.63 -19.68 -5.87
C THR A 164 3.60 -19.60 -4.73
N ILE A 165 2.31 -19.77 -5.02
CA ILE A 165 1.26 -19.90 -3.99
C ILE A 165 1.45 -21.12 -3.08
N GLY A 166 2.32 -22.05 -3.47
CA GLY A 166 2.75 -23.19 -2.66
C GLY A 166 3.87 -22.87 -1.66
N GLY A 167 4.51 -21.68 -1.78
CA GLY A 167 5.59 -21.23 -0.92
C GLY A 167 7.00 -21.50 -1.45
N THR A 168 7.15 -21.96 -2.71
CA THR A 168 8.47 -22.12 -3.34
C THR A 168 8.98 -20.77 -3.80
N GLU A 169 10.18 -20.38 -3.34
CA GLU A 169 10.83 -19.12 -3.64
C GLU A 169 11.89 -19.25 -4.73
N THR A 170 11.96 -18.26 -5.61
CA THR A 170 12.99 -18.08 -6.62
C THR A 170 13.56 -16.68 -6.52
N ILE A 171 14.87 -16.54 -6.35
CA ILE A 171 15.55 -15.25 -6.37
C ILE A 171 15.66 -14.80 -7.82
N LEU A 172 15.12 -13.63 -8.13
CA LEU A 172 15.21 -13.01 -9.45
C LEU A 172 16.42 -12.08 -9.53
N HIS A 173 16.74 -11.36 -8.44
CA HIS A 173 17.87 -10.45 -8.39
C HIS A 173 18.41 -10.32 -6.97
N ASN A 174 19.73 -10.32 -6.81
CA ASN A 174 20.41 -9.99 -5.56
C ASN A 174 20.97 -8.57 -5.66
N PHE A 175 20.53 -7.68 -4.78
CA PHE A 175 20.99 -6.30 -4.77
C PHE A 175 22.44 -6.20 -4.27
N SER A 176 23.29 -5.58 -5.07
CA SER A 176 24.66 -5.23 -4.70
C SER A 176 24.70 -4.03 -3.73
N ALA A 177 25.86 -3.78 -3.15
CA ALA A 177 26.03 -2.63 -2.25
C ALA A 177 25.77 -1.27 -2.97
N THR A 178 26.00 -1.18 -4.26
CA THR A 178 25.78 0.02 -5.08
C THR A 178 24.33 0.19 -5.51
N GLU A 179 23.56 -0.88 -5.58
CA GLU A 179 22.12 -0.88 -5.83
C GLU A 179 21.32 -0.67 -4.54
N GLY A 180 21.98 -0.84 -3.40
CA GLY A 180 21.39 -0.63 -2.08
C GLY A 180 20.46 -1.76 -1.61
N THR A 181 19.79 -1.51 -0.49
CA THR A 181 18.78 -2.43 0.07
C THR A 181 17.40 -2.03 -0.45
N PRO A 182 16.61 -2.96 -1.03
CA PRO A 182 15.25 -2.65 -1.47
C PRO A 182 14.40 -2.21 -0.27
N TYR A 183 13.68 -1.12 -0.46
CA TYR A 183 12.89 -0.46 0.57
C TYR A 183 11.48 -0.20 0.06
N GLY A 184 10.46 -0.44 0.88
CA GLY A 184 9.08 -0.32 0.45
C GLY A 184 8.60 -1.51 -0.40
N LEU A 185 7.50 -1.29 -1.10
CA LEU A 185 6.84 -2.29 -1.92
C LEU A 185 7.04 -1.96 -3.40
N PRO A 186 7.62 -2.86 -4.20
CA PRO A 186 7.67 -2.66 -5.64
C PRO A 186 6.26 -2.69 -6.24
N ILE A 187 6.10 -2.04 -7.37
CA ILE A 187 4.90 -2.11 -8.20
C ILE A 187 5.22 -2.71 -9.56
N ARG A 188 4.23 -3.32 -10.20
CA ARG A 188 4.31 -3.67 -11.62
C ARG A 188 3.74 -2.54 -12.43
N ALA A 189 4.50 -2.01 -13.39
CA ALA A 189 4.05 -0.93 -14.27
C ALA A 189 3.45 -1.47 -15.58
N SER A 190 2.83 -0.59 -16.35
CA SER A 190 2.14 -0.91 -17.60
C SER A 190 3.05 -1.46 -18.70
N ASP A 191 4.37 -1.21 -18.60
CA ASP A 191 5.39 -1.80 -19.49
C ASP A 191 5.77 -3.25 -19.12
N GLY A 192 5.16 -3.81 -18.06
CA GLY A 192 5.39 -5.15 -17.56
C GLY A 192 6.60 -5.28 -16.62
N ASN A 193 7.41 -4.25 -16.46
CA ASN A 193 8.54 -4.22 -15.53
C ASN A 193 8.09 -3.88 -14.09
N PHE A 194 9.00 -4.14 -13.16
CA PHE A 194 8.79 -3.81 -11.76
C PHE A 194 9.62 -2.58 -11.40
N TYR A 195 9.04 -1.72 -10.58
CA TYR A 195 9.67 -0.50 -10.09
C TYR A 195 9.63 -0.46 -8.58
N GLY A 196 10.71 -0.08 -7.97
CA GLY A 196 10.83 0.01 -6.52
C GLY A 196 11.87 1.03 -6.10
N ILE A 197 12.03 1.15 -4.80
CA ILE A 197 12.98 2.08 -4.17
C ILE A 197 13.98 1.26 -3.37
N SER A 198 15.25 1.61 -3.47
CA SER A 198 16.32 1.04 -2.66
C SER A 198 17.11 2.12 -1.95
N ALA A 199 17.76 1.74 -0.86
CA ALA A 199 18.52 2.63 0.00
C ALA A 199 20.00 2.21 0.02
N VAL A 200 20.89 3.11 -0.36
CA VAL A 200 22.34 2.87 -0.28
C VAL A 200 22.84 3.29 1.11
N ALA A 201 23.47 2.36 1.83
CA ALA A 201 24.09 2.64 3.11
C ALA A 201 25.35 3.51 2.93
N SER A 202 25.53 4.52 3.79
CA SER A 202 26.81 5.18 3.89
C SER A 202 27.81 4.23 4.56
N GLY A 203 29.00 4.09 4.01
CA GLY A 203 30.05 3.20 4.54
C GLY A 203 30.55 3.51 5.96
N THR A 204 29.90 4.42 6.68
CA THR A 204 30.28 4.90 8.02
C THR A 204 29.32 4.46 9.13
N GLY A 205 28.41 3.50 8.86
CA GLY A 205 27.41 3.04 9.86
C GLY A 205 26.32 4.07 10.17
N GLN A 206 26.30 5.18 9.46
CA GLN A 206 25.28 6.22 9.52
C GLN A 206 24.12 5.88 8.56
N ALA A 207 22.98 6.54 8.75
CA ALA A 207 21.82 6.45 7.89
C ALA A 207 22.16 6.46 6.40
N SER A 208 21.38 5.71 5.59
CA SER A 208 21.53 5.72 4.14
C SER A 208 21.57 7.14 3.58
N THR A 209 22.53 7.38 2.68
CA THR A 209 22.81 8.72 2.14
C THR A 209 22.07 9.00 0.85
N SER A 210 21.54 7.97 0.19
CA SER A 210 20.84 8.12 -1.09
C SER A 210 19.73 7.07 -1.22
N ALA A 211 18.59 7.49 -1.75
CA ALA A 211 17.56 6.60 -2.23
C ALA A 211 17.64 6.50 -3.76
N LEU A 212 17.48 5.30 -4.27
CA LEU A 212 17.48 5.00 -5.69
C LEU A 212 16.10 4.52 -6.10
N VAL A 213 15.60 4.96 -7.24
CA VAL A 213 14.48 4.29 -7.91
C VAL A 213 15.06 3.32 -8.92
N TYR A 214 14.68 2.06 -8.81
CA TYR A 214 15.09 1.03 -9.74
C TYR A 214 13.93 0.53 -10.60
N ARG A 215 14.26 0.09 -11.80
CA ARG A 215 13.44 -0.76 -12.65
C ARG A 215 14.08 -2.13 -12.71
N ILE A 216 13.28 -3.19 -12.69
CA ILE A 216 13.75 -4.55 -12.91
C ILE A 216 12.83 -5.27 -13.89
N THR A 217 13.40 -5.98 -14.85
CA THR A 217 12.64 -6.78 -15.80
C THR A 217 12.11 -8.06 -15.13
N PRO A 218 11.09 -8.74 -15.68
CA PRO A 218 10.66 -10.05 -15.19
C PRO A 218 11.76 -11.12 -15.20
N GLN A 219 12.84 -10.91 -15.95
CA GLN A 219 14.02 -11.79 -16.02
C GLN A 219 15.06 -11.47 -14.94
N GLY A 220 14.91 -10.37 -14.20
CA GLY A 220 15.82 -10.00 -13.11
C GLY A 220 16.87 -8.93 -13.48
N ASP A 221 16.81 -8.34 -14.69
CA ASP A 221 17.76 -7.30 -15.10
C ASP A 221 17.40 -5.96 -14.45
N LEU A 222 18.27 -5.46 -13.58
CA LEU A 222 18.07 -4.23 -12.82
C LEU A 222 18.69 -3.02 -13.51
N THR A 223 17.98 -1.90 -13.49
CA THR A 223 18.45 -0.59 -13.97
C THR A 223 18.10 0.46 -12.91
N ILE A 224 19.07 1.30 -12.52
CA ILE A 224 18.81 2.48 -11.69
C ILE A 224 18.26 3.58 -12.59
N MET A 225 17.05 4.02 -12.31
CA MET A 225 16.31 5.01 -13.08
C MET A 225 16.55 6.44 -12.59
N ALA A 226 16.66 6.62 -11.28
CA ALA A 226 16.87 7.91 -10.67
C ALA A 226 17.58 7.77 -9.32
N THR A 227 18.33 8.80 -8.94
CA THR A 227 18.96 8.94 -7.63
C THR A 227 18.41 10.20 -6.97
N TYR A 228 17.96 10.08 -5.72
CA TYR A 228 17.59 11.24 -4.91
C TYR A 228 18.82 11.81 -4.27
N PRO A 229 19.24 13.02 -4.63
CA PRO A 229 20.49 13.59 -4.11
C PRO A 229 20.44 13.89 -2.60
N ASP A 230 19.25 14.12 -2.03
CA ASP A 230 19.02 14.41 -0.61
C ASP A 230 18.01 13.46 0.05
N GLY A 231 17.72 12.35 -0.62
CA GLY A 231 16.73 11.36 -0.17
C GLY A 231 17.36 10.43 0.84
N ARG A 232 17.26 10.74 2.13
CA ARG A 232 17.43 9.71 3.14
C ARG A 232 16.15 8.89 3.18
N PRO A 233 16.18 7.58 2.87
CA PRO A 233 15.05 6.72 3.19
C PRO A 233 14.77 6.82 4.68
N GLY A 234 13.51 6.72 5.06
CA GLY A 234 13.05 6.94 6.42
C GLY A 234 13.90 6.23 7.46
N TYR A 235 14.49 6.99 8.35
CA TYR A 235 15.27 6.48 9.47
C TYR A 235 14.32 5.91 10.52
N GLY A 236 14.49 4.66 10.85
CA GLY A 236 13.82 4.04 11.98
C GLY A 236 13.04 2.80 11.57
N GLY A 237 13.45 1.69 12.12
CA GLY A 237 12.86 0.38 11.87
C GLY A 237 11.33 0.39 11.93
N GLY A 238 10.71 0.24 10.81
CA GLY A 238 9.39 -0.33 10.70
C GLY A 238 8.20 0.57 10.38
N THR A 239 8.29 1.89 10.31
CA THR A 239 7.07 2.72 10.19
C THR A 239 6.90 3.58 8.94
N PHE A 240 7.97 3.90 8.22
CA PHE A 240 7.88 4.73 7.02
C PHE A 240 8.26 3.91 5.79
N LYS A 241 7.26 3.45 5.05
CA LYS A 241 7.44 2.80 3.76
C LYS A 241 7.32 3.84 2.67
N GLU A 242 8.26 3.82 1.73
CA GLU A 242 8.18 4.61 0.51
C GLU A 242 7.26 3.87 -0.47
N TYR A 243 6.38 4.60 -1.14
CA TYR A 243 5.39 4.03 -2.04
C TYR A 243 5.56 4.60 -3.44
N LEU A 244 5.38 3.72 -4.41
CA LEU A 244 5.22 4.08 -5.81
C LEU A 244 3.79 3.73 -6.25
N VAL A 245 3.22 4.57 -7.11
CA VAL A 245 1.98 4.27 -7.82
C VAL A 245 2.14 4.69 -9.28
N GLN A 246 1.51 3.97 -10.20
CA GLN A 246 1.43 4.40 -11.60
C GLN A 246 0.05 5.01 -11.86
N ALA A 247 0.02 6.22 -12.40
CA ALA A 247 -1.21 6.86 -12.81
C ALA A 247 -1.55 6.54 -14.28
N SER A 248 -2.80 6.85 -14.68
CA SER A 248 -3.31 6.58 -16.04
C SER A 248 -2.54 7.30 -17.16
N ASN A 249 -1.77 8.33 -16.83
CA ASN A 249 -0.86 9.00 -17.77
C ASN A 249 0.46 8.23 -18.00
N GLY A 250 0.60 7.02 -17.44
CA GLY A 250 1.77 6.16 -17.55
C GLY A 250 2.96 6.55 -16.65
N MET A 251 2.86 7.70 -15.95
CA MET A 251 3.92 8.16 -15.04
C MET A 251 3.84 7.49 -13.69
N LEU A 252 5.00 7.28 -13.07
CA LEU A 252 5.13 6.84 -11.69
C LEU A 252 5.16 8.06 -10.76
N TYR A 253 4.51 7.92 -9.61
CA TYR A 253 4.54 8.90 -8.53
C TYR A 253 5.01 8.22 -7.26
N GLY A 254 5.90 8.87 -6.53
CA GLY A 254 6.48 8.30 -5.33
C GLY A 254 6.65 9.30 -4.21
N THR A 255 6.82 8.76 -3.00
CA THR A 255 7.14 9.51 -1.79
C THR A 255 8.59 9.30 -1.40
N ALA A 256 9.23 10.35 -0.90
CA ALA A 256 10.49 10.29 -0.19
C ALA A 256 10.24 10.80 1.23
N ALA A 257 10.07 9.90 2.20
CA ALA A 257 9.53 10.24 3.52
C ALA A 257 10.39 11.23 4.33
N LEU A 258 11.70 11.22 4.16
CA LEU A 258 12.63 12.16 4.81
C LEU A 258 13.48 12.96 3.81
N GLY A 259 13.13 12.90 2.53
CA GLY A 259 13.79 13.67 1.48
C GLY A 259 13.40 15.14 1.49
N GLY A 260 13.96 15.87 0.53
CA GLY A 260 13.69 17.29 0.32
C GLY A 260 14.52 18.22 1.19
N LYS A 261 14.56 19.48 0.79
CA LYS A 261 15.40 20.54 1.38
C LYS A 261 15.19 20.75 2.88
N ASN A 262 13.97 20.50 3.36
CA ASN A 262 13.59 20.73 4.76
C ASN A 262 13.46 19.42 5.57
N ARG A 263 13.83 18.27 5.00
CA ARG A 263 13.67 16.95 5.61
C ARG A 263 12.20 16.63 6.00
N GLY A 264 11.25 17.30 5.37
CA GLY A 264 9.82 17.11 5.58
C GLY A 264 9.23 16.05 4.66
N GLY A 265 10.05 15.44 3.83
CA GLY A 265 9.61 14.54 2.78
C GLY A 265 9.28 15.25 1.48
N ALA A 266 9.13 14.48 0.43
CA ALA A 266 8.85 14.99 -0.91
C ALA A 266 7.93 14.04 -1.69
N ILE A 267 7.31 14.57 -2.74
CA ILE A 267 6.59 13.81 -3.76
C ILE A 267 7.28 14.06 -5.09
N PHE A 268 7.50 13.02 -5.84
CA PHE A 268 8.15 13.07 -7.14
C PHE A 268 7.34 12.34 -8.21
N GLN A 269 7.68 12.61 -9.44
CA GLN A 269 7.20 11.95 -10.64
C GLN A 269 8.39 11.38 -11.41
N LEU A 270 8.23 10.19 -11.96
CA LEU A 270 9.21 9.52 -12.79
C LEU A 270 8.50 8.93 -14.01
N SER A 271 9.04 9.18 -15.21
CA SER A 271 8.60 8.47 -16.40
C SER A 271 9.28 7.11 -16.53
N LEU A 272 8.71 6.22 -17.33
CA LEU A 272 9.28 4.88 -17.54
C LEU A 272 10.61 4.91 -18.31
N ASP A 273 10.97 6.04 -18.93
CA ASP A 273 12.28 6.29 -19.57
C ASP A 273 13.34 6.88 -18.63
N GLY A 274 12.96 7.19 -17.37
CA GLY A 274 13.87 7.71 -16.35
C GLY A 274 13.86 9.22 -16.13
N SER A 275 12.98 9.96 -16.84
CA SER A 275 12.86 11.41 -16.61
C SER A 275 12.22 11.68 -15.26
N TYR A 276 13.00 12.27 -14.35
CA TYR A 276 12.63 12.55 -12.96
C TYR A 276 12.20 14.00 -12.76
N LYS A 277 11.16 14.24 -11.98
CA LYS A 277 10.68 15.55 -11.57
C LYS A 277 10.24 15.58 -10.12
N LEU A 278 10.81 16.48 -9.33
CA LEU A 278 10.32 16.80 -8.00
C LEU A 278 9.03 17.63 -8.14
N LEU A 279 7.94 17.18 -7.51
CA LEU A 279 6.64 17.85 -7.59
C LEU A 279 6.37 18.73 -6.38
N TYR A 280 6.68 18.24 -5.18
CA TYR A 280 6.41 18.96 -3.94
C TYR A 280 7.36 18.55 -2.83
N GLU A 281 7.78 19.52 -2.01
CA GLU A 281 8.57 19.32 -0.80
C GLU A 281 7.78 19.77 0.42
N PHE A 282 7.64 18.87 1.37
CA PHE A 282 6.95 19.17 2.62
C PHE A 282 7.84 19.97 3.56
N ALA A 283 7.26 20.97 4.22
CA ALA A 283 7.93 21.65 5.32
C ALA A 283 7.83 20.78 6.59
N SER A 284 8.96 20.38 7.17
CA SER A 284 9.05 19.40 8.27
C SER A 284 8.20 19.74 9.50
N SER A 285 7.87 21.00 9.71
CA SER A 285 7.15 21.47 10.91
C SER A 285 5.64 21.57 10.75
N VAL A 286 5.09 21.55 9.52
CA VAL A 286 3.69 21.96 9.31
C VAL A 286 2.84 20.88 8.63
N THR A 287 3.38 20.13 7.66
CA THR A 287 2.57 19.28 6.80
C THR A 287 2.77 17.77 7.02
N GLY A 288 3.74 17.38 7.81
CA GLY A 288 4.03 15.96 8.10
C GLY A 288 4.77 15.25 6.97
N LEU A 289 5.12 13.98 7.23
CA LEU A 289 5.87 13.13 6.32
C LEU A 289 4.91 12.37 5.40
N PRO A 290 5.04 12.43 4.06
CA PRO A 290 4.22 11.65 3.16
C PRO A 290 4.53 10.16 3.30
N THR A 291 3.49 9.35 3.55
CA THR A 291 3.69 7.92 3.87
C THR A 291 2.97 6.98 2.94
N TYR A 292 1.96 7.43 2.22
CA TYR A 292 1.19 6.59 1.31
C TYR A 292 0.58 7.40 0.17
N LEU A 293 0.50 6.78 -1.01
CA LEU A 293 -0.16 7.31 -2.20
C LEU A 293 -1.17 6.30 -2.77
N THR A 294 -2.21 6.81 -3.37
CA THR A 294 -3.17 6.05 -4.18
C THR A 294 -3.63 6.88 -5.38
N VAL A 295 -3.84 6.25 -6.51
CA VAL A 295 -4.47 6.88 -7.68
C VAL A 295 -5.97 6.73 -7.55
N ALA A 296 -6.72 7.81 -7.78
CA ALA A 296 -8.18 7.79 -7.70
C ALA A 296 -8.84 7.82 -9.08
N SER A 297 -10.13 7.58 -9.09
CA SER A 297 -10.97 7.49 -10.28
C SER A 297 -11.03 8.78 -11.14
N ASP A 298 -10.63 9.92 -10.56
CA ASP A 298 -10.49 11.21 -11.26
C ASP A 298 -9.10 11.40 -11.90
N GLY A 299 -8.22 10.39 -11.78
CA GLY A 299 -6.85 10.41 -12.33
C GLY A 299 -5.85 11.20 -11.49
N ASN A 300 -6.26 11.80 -10.36
CA ASN A 300 -5.35 12.45 -9.44
C ASN A 300 -4.75 11.45 -8.43
N ILE A 301 -3.63 11.85 -7.85
CA ILE A 301 -2.92 11.11 -6.82
C ILE A 301 -3.33 11.68 -5.46
N TYR A 302 -3.82 10.84 -4.58
CA TYR A 302 -4.17 11.19 -3.21
C TYR A 302 -3.21 10.51 -2.25
N GLY A 303 -2.95 11.17 -1.12
CA GLY A 303 -2.01 10.63 -0.15
C GLY A 303 -2.29 11.09 1.26
N VAL A 304 -1.57 10.44 2.17
CA VAL A 304 -1.56 10.75 3.59
C VAL A 304 -0.17 11.21 4.00
N ALA A 305 -0.13 12.25 4.84
CA ALA A 305 1.09 12.71 5.47
C ALA A 305 0.93 12.64 6.99
N GLN A 306 1.89 11.98 7.65
CA GLN A 306 1.90 11.88 9.10
C GLN A 306 2.50 13.14 9.71
N GLY A 307 1.83 13.73 10.68
CA GLY A 307 2.43 14.73 11.56
C GLY A 307 3.60 14.12 12.33
N GLN A 308 4.67 14.86 12.51
CA GLN A 308 5.79 14.36 13.34
C GLN A 308 5.29 14.17 14.77
N TYR A 309 5.17 12.91 15.18
CA TYR A 309 4.61 12.51 16.48
C TYR A 309 5.30 13.23 17.68
N GLN A 310 6.61 13.42 17.58
CA GLN A 310 7.39 14.11 18.64
C GLN A 310 7.19 15.63 18.67
N PHE A 311 6.69 16.25 17.58
CA PHE A 311 6.55 17.70 17.47
C PHE A 311 5.09 18.15 17.33
N GLY A 312 4.12 17.24 17.43
CA GLY A 312 2.69 17.56 17.42
C GLY A 312 2.19 18.18 16.11
N GLY A 313 2.90 17.95 15.00
CA GLY A 313 2.47 18.43 13.69
C GLY A 313 1.15 17.77 13.25
N PRO A 314 0.28 18.47 12.50
CA PRO A 314 -0.96 17.92 12.00
C PRO A 314 -0.72 16.87 10.94
N SER A 315 -1.39 15.74 11.05
CA SER A 315 -1.52 14.79 9.95
C SER A 315 -2.47 15.33 8.88
N SER A 316 -2.25 14.99 7.61
CA SER A 316 -3.07 15.53 6.54
C SER A 316 -3.37 14.53 5.43
N LEU A 317 -4.47 14.78 4.74
CA LEU A 317 -4.84 14.18 3.46
C LEU A 317 -4.58 15.22 2.37
N PHE A 318 -3.92 14.81 1.30
CA PHE A 318 -3.53 15.70 0.22
C PHE A 318 -3.86 15.11 -1.16
N ARG A 319 -3.84 15.98 -2.16
CA ARG A 319 -3.94 15.62 -3.57
C ARG A 319 -2.75 16.18 -4.33
N VAL A 320 -2.26 15.42 -5.30
CA VAL A 320 -1.34 15.87 -6.33
C VAL A 320 -1.97 15.59 -7.70
N THR A 321 -2.05 16.61 -8.55
CA THR A 321 -2.52 16.39 -9.93
C THR A 321 -1.41 15.81 -10.80
N PRO A 322 -1.72 15.14 -11.92
CA PRO A 322 -0.70 14.70 -12.87
C PRO A 322 0.21 15.83 -13.41
N ALA A 323 -0.26 17.08 -13.38
CA ALA A 323 0.53 18.26 -13.70
C ALA A 323 1.50 18.69 -12.59
N GLY A 324 1.41 18.06 -11.40
CA GLY A 324 2.27 18.33 -10.25
C GLY A 324 1.74 19.42 -9.31
N GLN A 325 0.46 19.79 -9.41
CA GLN A 325 -0.13 20.72 -8.45
C GLN A 325 -0.47 19.99 -7.16
N PHE A 326 0.10 20.45 -6.04
CA PHE A 326 -0.15 19.92 -4.70
C PHE A 326 -1.22 20.74 -3.98
N GLU A 327 -2.10 20.06 -3.24
CA GLU A 327 -3.09 20.67 -2.38
C GLU A 327 -3.32 19.82 -1.12
N THR A 328 -3.23 20.42 0.07
CA THR A 328 -3.74 19.82 1.30
C THR A 328 -5.26 19.99 1.34
N LEU A 329 -5.99 18.88 1.41
CA LEU A 329 -7.44 18.88 1.35
C LEU A 329 -8.09 18.79 2.73
N GLN A 330 -7.46 18.07 3.65
CA GLN A 330 -8.01 17.79 4.99
C GLN A 330 -6.89 17.61 5.99
N TYR A 331 -7.06 18.18 7.18
CA TYR A 331 -6.21 17.85 8.33
C TYR A 331 -6.91 16.83 9.22
N LEU A 332 -6.14 15.83 9.66
CA LEU A 332 -6.60 14.85 10.62
C LEU A 332 -6.20 15.32 12.01
N SER A 333 -7.18 15.60 12.84
CA SER A 333 -6.98 16.07 14.21
C SER A 333 -8.12 15.58 15.11
N GLY A 334 -7.83 15.47 16.39
CA GLY A 334 -8.83 15.11 17.40
C GLY A 334 -8.93 13.61 17.67
N LEU A 335 -9.62 13.29 18.77
CA LEU A 335 -9.74 11.92 19.27
C LEU A 335 -10.67 11.05 18.43
N GLN A 336 -11.60 11.65 17.66
CA GLN A 336 -12.59 10.86 16.91
C GLN A 336 -12.00 10.17 15.70
N ILE A 337 -11.40 10.92 14.76
CA ILE A 337 -10.78 10.33 13.54
C ILE A 337 -9.37 9.83 13.84
N GLY A 338 -8.69 10.43 14.81
CA GLY A 338 -7.33 10.07 15.17
C GLY A 338 -6.27 10.81 14.37
N THR A 339 -5.03 10.40 14.59
CA THR A 339 -3.84 10.95 13.94
C THR A 339 -2.92 9.84 13.45
N CYS A 340 -1.82 10.19 12.79
CA CYS A 340 -0.88 9.24 12.21
C CYS A 340 -1.55 8.27 11.22
N PRO A 341 -2.10 8.78 10.10
CA PRO A 341 -2.72 7.93 9.08
C PRO A 341 -1.68 6.98 8.47
N ARG A 342 -2.08 5.72 8.27
CA ARG A 342 -1.19 4.68 7.72
C ARG A 342 -1.56 4.24 6.33
N TRP A 343 -2.85 4.31 5.99
CA TRP A 343 -3.37 3.76 4.75
C TRP A 343 -4.44 4.64 4.15
N LEU A 344 -4.53 4.61 2.83
CA LEU A 344 -5.59 5.26 2.07
C LEU A 344 -5.84 4.44 0.80
N THR A 345 -7.07 4.03 0.55
CA THR A 345 -7.48 3.36 -0.69
C THR A 345 -8.83 3.86 -1.13
N GLN A 346 -9.06 3.96 -2.45
CA GLN A 346 -10.40 4.21 -2.96
C GLN A 346 -11.15 2.90 -3.11
N GLY A 347 -12.33 2.82 -2.53
CA GLY A 347 -13.23 1.69 -2.65
C GLY A 347 -14.00 1.68 -3.97
N SER A 348 -14.59 0.54 -4.28
CA SER A 348 -15.44 0.36 -5.46
C SER A 348 -16.69 1.26 -5.48
N ASP A 349 -17.07 1.82 -4.33
CA ASP A 349 -18.14 2.79 -4.16
C ASP A 349 -17.74 4.26 -4.45
N GLY A 350 -16.44 4.51 -4.66
CA GLY A 350 -15.87 5.83 -4.91
C GLY A 350 -15.41 6.58 -3.67
N LEU A 351 -15.71 6.09 -2.46
CA LEU A 351 -15.22 6.66 -1.21
C LEU A 351 -13.77 6.27 -0.98
N PHE A 352 -13.03 7.11 -0.26
CA PHE A 352 -11.76 6.70 0.31
C PHE A 352 -11.96 6.02 1.65
N TYR A 353 -11.15 5.00 1.91
CA TYR A 353 -11.05 4.28 3.17
C TYR A 353 -9.64 4.42 3.71
N GLY A 354 -9.53 4.77 4.98
CA GLY A 354 -8.24 4.97 5.62
C GLY A 354 -8.23 4.47 7.05
N THR A 355 -7.00 4.36 7.59
CA THR A 355 -6.74 3.96 8.98
C THR A 355 -5.80 4.95 9.64
N THR A 356 -5.88 5.08 10.97
CA THR A 356 -4.97 5.86 11.81
C THR A 356 -4.42 4.99 12.93
N MET A 357 -3.20 5.31 13.39
CA MET A 357 -2.55 4.59 14.51
C MET A 357 -3.07 5.01 15.88
N SER A 358 -3.71 6.16 15.99
CA SER A 358 -4.22 6.69 17.24
C SER A 358 -5.59 7.33 17.03
N GLY A 359 -6.39 7.40 18.06
CA GLY A 359 -7.78 7.87 18.04
C GLY A 359 -8.75 6.78 18.45
N GLY A 360 -10.05 7.09 18.48
CA GLY A 360 -11.06 6.21 19.04
C GLY A 360 -10.78 5.96 20.53
N GLU A 361 -10.76 4.70 20.94
CA GLU A 361 -10.41 4.29 22.31
C GLU A 361 -8.89 4.19 22.55
N GLY A 362 -8.08 4.80 21.67
CA GLY A 362 -6.64 4.97 21.86
C GLY A 362 -5.72 4.10 20.99
N ILE A 363 -6.24 3.12 20.23
CA ILE A 363 -5.43 2.17 19.43
C ILE A 363 -5.51 2.45 17.94
N GLY A 364 -6.39 3.36 17.52
CA GLY A 364 -6.55 3.76 16.13
C GLY A 364 -7.97 3.61 15.63
N THR A 365 -8.19 4.07 14.42
CA THR A 365 -9.52 4.11 13.80
C THR A 365 -9.49 3.66 12.35
N ALA A 366 -10.66 3.25 11.83
CA ALA A 366 -10.95 3.23 10.41
C ALA A 366 -11.99 4.29 10.08
N TRP A 367 -11.85 4.95 8.95
CA TRP A 367 -12.68 6.06 8.53
C TRP A 367 -12.90 6.06 7.02
N THR A 368 -13.94 6.76 6.58
CA THR A 368 -14.16 7.08 5.17
C THR A 368 -13.99 8.57 4.90
N TRP A 369 -13.62 8.90 3.66
CA TRP A 369 -13.53 10.26 3.18
C TRP A 369 -14.25 10.38 1.84
N ASN A 370 -15.33 11.15 1.83
CA ASN A 370 -16.15 11.37 0.65
C ASN A 370 -15.78 12.73 0.01
N LEU A 371 -15.21 12.67 -1.18
CA LEU A 371 -14.91 13.83 -2.04
C LEU A 371 -15.91 14.00 -3.17
N GLY A 372 -16.92 13.14 -3.27
CA GLY A 372 -17.85 13.12 -4.40
C GLY A 372 -17.23 12.64 -5.71
N LEU A 373 -16.14 11.86 -5.63
CA LEU A 373 -15.49 11.30 -6.82
C LEU A 373 -16.39 10.24 -7.48
N PRO A 374 -16.25 10.03 -8.79
CA PRO A 374 -16.92 8.95 -9.47
C PRO A 374 -16.43 7.60 -8.96
N LYS A 375 -17.25 6.56 -9.11
CA LYS A 375 -16.84 5.20 -8.83
C LYS A 375 -15.73 4.77 -9.80
N PRO A 376 -14.71 4.02 -9.34
CA PRO A 376 -13.66 3.54 -10.24
C PRO A 376 -14.21 2.63 -11.32
N LEU A 377 -13.91 2.94 -12.57
CA LEU A 377 -14.30 2.13 -13.72
C LEU A 377 -13.37 0.93 -13.88
N PRO A 378 -13.86 -0.23 -14.34
CA PRO A 378 -13.01 -1.37 -14.66
C PRO A 378 -12.11 -1.06 -15.86
N SER A 379 -10.93 -1.64 -15.91
CA SER A 379 -10.05 -1.65 -17.08
C SER A 379 -9.40 -3.00 -17.24
N LEU A 380 -9.01 -3.37 -18.47
CA LEU A 380 -8.33 -4.62 -18.76
C LEU A 380 -6.93 -4.36 -19.30
N SER A 381 -5.94 -5.06 -18.71
CA SER A 381 -4.53 -4.96 -19.07
C SER A 381 -4.04 -6.17 -19.85
N GLY A 382 -4.69 -7.35 -19.71
CA GLY A 382 -4.29 -8.52 -20.46
C GLY A 382 -5.04 -9.81 -20.15
N LEU A 383 -4.60 -10.88 -20.86
CA LEU A 383 -5.18 -12.22 -20.85
C LEU A 383 -4.06 -13.26 -20.76
N LEU A 384 -4.22 -14.29 -19.93
CA LEU A 384 -3.25 -15.38 -19.82
C LEU A 384 -3.95 -16.76 -19.70
N PRO A 385 -3.82 -17.68 -20.66
CA PRO A 385 -3.19 -17.46 -21.97
C PRO A 385 -3.98 -16.47 -22.84
N ALA A 386 -3.35 -15.92 -23.88
CA ALA A 386 -4.00 -15.06 -24.86
C ALA A 386 -4.70 -15.82 -25.99
N SER A 387 -4.56 -17.15 -26.02
CA SER A 387 -5.22 -18.06 -26.95
C SER A 387 -5.62 -19.37 -26.29
N GLY A 388 -6.58 -20.08 -26.91
CA GLY A 388 -6.98 -21.40 -26.46
C GLY A 388 -8.33 -21.84 -27.03
N LYS A 389 -8.67 -23.11 -26.79
CA LYS A 389 -9.93 -23.72 -27.22
C LYS A 389 -11.04 -23.42 -26.22
N PRO A 390 -12.33 -23.58 -26.59
CA PRO A 390 -13.40 -23.66 -25.64
C PRO A 390 -13.07 -24.64 -24.50
N GLY A 391 -13.31 -24.22 -23.24
CA GLY A 391 -12.90 -24.96 -22.05
C GLY A 391 -11.57 -24.54 -21.45
N THR A 392 -10.73 -23.76 -22.16
CA THR A 392 -9.49 -23.23 -21.62
C THR A 392 -9.78 -22.27 -20.46
N SER A 393 -9.05 -22.43 -19.35
CA SER A 393 -9.08 -21.44 -18.24
C SER A 393 -8.18 -20.28 -18.57
N VAL A 394 -8.71 -19.07 -18.50
CA VAL A 394 -8.02 -17.81 -18.80
C VAL A 394 -8.04 -16.91 -17.58
N ILE A 395 -6.91 -16.34 -17.22
CA ILE A 395 -6.82 -15.26 -16.27
C ILE A 395 -6.95 -13.95 -17.03
N VAL A 396 -7.97 -13.17 -16.70
CA VAL A 396 -8.14 -11.80 -17.16
C VAL A 396 -7.67 -10.88 -16.06
N TRP A 397 -6.75 -9.95 -16.34
CA TRP A 397 -6.27 -9.01 -15.36
C TRP A 397 -6.43 -7.55 -15.80
N GLY A 398 -6.53 -6.69 -14.82
CA GLY A 398 -6.74 -5.26 -15.01
C GLY A 398 -6.94 -4.56 -13.68
N GLU A 399 -7.76 -3.52 -13.66
CA GLU A 399 -8.06 -2.73 -12.47
C GLU A 399 -9.57 -2.69 -12.22
N ASN A 400 -9.96 -2.62 -10.96
CA ASN A 400 -11.34 -2.40 -10.50
C ASN A 400 -12.33 -3.49 -10.99
N LEU A 401 -11.88 -4.74 -11.01
CA LEU A 401 -12.68 -5.88 -11.48
C LEU A 401 -13.60 -6.47 -10.40
N LEU A 402 -13.55 -5.97 -9.17
CA LEU A 402 -14.40 -6.43 -8.06
C LEU A 402 -15.89 -6.36 -8.43
N GLY A 403 -16.61 -7.41 -8.04
CA GLY A 403 -18.04 -7.51 -8.30
C GLY A 403 -18.41 -7.76 -9.75
N ALA A 404 -17.46 -8.24 -10.57
CA ALA A 404 -17.75 -8.63 -11.95
C ALA A 404 -19.00 -9.51 -12.03
N THR A 405 -19.96 -9.13 -12.87
CA THR A 405 -21.26 -9.77 -13.05
C THR A 405 -21.36 -10.50 -14.39
N GLY A 406 -20.44 -10.25 -15.31
CA GLY A 406 -20.41 -10.90 -16.61
C GLY A 406 -19.04 -10.83 -17.26
N VAL A 407 -18.70 -11.87 -18.00
CA VAL A 407 -17.52 -11.96 -18.87
C VAL A 407 -17.98 -12.51 -20.21
N SER A 408 -17.49 -11.95 -21.32
CA SER A 408 -17.79 -12.50 -22.65
C SER A 408 -16.53 -12.51 -23.53
N PHE A 409 -16.46 -13.48 -24.45
CA PHE A 409 -15.44 -13.63 -25.48
C PHE A 409 -16.06 -13.31 -26.83
N ASN A 410 -15.73 -12.14 -27.38
CA ASN A 410 -16.30 -11.61 -28.63
C ASN A 410 -17.84 -11.72 -28.66
N GLY A 411 -18.48 -11.32 -27.55
CA GLY A 411 -19.93 -11.39 -27.39
C GLY A 411 -20.48 -12.72 -26.87
N ALA A 412 -19.75 -13.83 -26.93
CA ALA A 412 -20.18 -15.10 -26.34
C ALA A 412 -20.02 -15.07 -24.81
N PRO A 413 -21.14 -15.20 -24.03
CA PRO A 413 -21.08 -15.09 -22.58
C PRO A 413 -20.40 -16.31 -21.96
N ALA A 414 -19.47 -16.07 -21.03
CA ALA A 414 -18.89 -17.11 -20.22
C ALA A 414 -19.83 -17.48 -19.08
N VAL A 415 -20.13 -18.79 -18.94
CA VAL A 415 -21.06 -19.30 -17.90
C VAL A 415 -20.33 -19.51 -16.58
N MET A 416 -18.99 -19.72 -16.61
CA MET A 416 -18.17 -19.98 -15.45
C MET A 416 -17.05 -18.93 -15.37
N PHE A 417 -17.09 -18.12 -14.34
CA PHE A 417 -15.99 -17.27 -13.92
C PHE A 417 -15.98 -17.17 -12.39
N SER A 418 -14.80 -17.02 -11.82
CA SER A 418 -14.60 -17.11 -10.36
C SER A 418 -13.33 -16.35 -9.95
N ASN A 419 -13.03 -16.44 -8.67
CA ASN A 419 -11.81 -15.83 -8.10
C ASN A 419 -11.68 -14.34 -8.46
N ILE A 420 -12.80 -13.62 -8.31
CA ILE A 420 -12.84 -12.19 -8.61
C ILE A 420 -12.09 -11.45 -7.53
N THR A 421 -11.03 -10.75 -7.91
CA THR A 421 -10.30 -9.82 -7.07
C THR A 421 -10.38 -8.42 -7.67
N LYS A 422 -9.75 -7.43 -7.04
CA LYS A 422 -9.66 -6.08 -7.62
C LYS A 422 -8.93 -6.08 -8.98
N GLU A 423 -8.01 -7.02 -9.18
CA GLU A 423 -7.09 -7.03 -10.32
C GLU A 423 -7.26 -8.25 -11.25
N TYR A 424 -7.94 -9.32 -10.80
CA TYR A 424 -7.99 -10.60 -11.52
C TYR A 424 -9.38 -11.21 -11.55
N VAL A 425 -9.70 -11.85 -12.67
CA VAL A 425 -10.86 -12.74 -12.83
C VAL A 425 -10.41 -14.01 -13.55
N SER A 426 -10.74 -15.18 -12.98
CA SER A 426 -10.55 -16.47 -13.65
C SER A 426 -11.81 -16.82 -14.42
N VAL A 427 -11.68 -17.12 -15.71
CA VAL A 427 -12.83 -17.39 -16.60
C VAL A 427 -12.54 -18.58 -17.52
N THR A 428 -13.56 -19.36 -17.85
CA THR A 428 -13.46 -20.44 -18.82
C THR A 428 -14.00 -19.98 -20.17
N VAL A 429 -13.24 -20.19 -21.25
CA VAL A 429 -13.65 -19.89 -22.63
C VAL A 429 -14.93 -20.64 -22.96
N PRO A 430 -16.03 -19.96 -23.33
CA PRO A 430 -17.30 -20.62 -23.63
C PRO A 430 -17.28 -21.36 -24.98
N SER A 431 -18.15 -22.33 -25.17
CA SER A 431 -18.24 -23.15 -26.40
C SER A 431 -18.59 -22.35 -27.64
N GLY A 432 -19.24 -21.20 -27.51
CA GLY A 432 -19.58 -20.29 -28.62
C GLY A 432 -18.58 -19.17 -28.84
N ALA A 433 -17.42 -19.19 -28.17
CA ALA A 433 -16.40 -18.15 -28.34
C ALA A 433 -15.83 -18.13 -29.75
N THR A 434 -15.57 -16.93 -30.23
CA THR A 434 -14.83 -16.65 -31.46
C THR A 434 -13.67 -15.71 -31.15
N THR A 435 -12.66 -15.71 -32.01
CA THR A 435 -11.53 -14.80 -31.87
C THR A 435 -12.01 -13.35 -31.85
N GLY A 436 -11.62 -12.60 -30.80
CA GLY A 436 -12.04 -11.22 -30.63
C GLY A 436 -11.82 -10.71 -29.20
N PRO A 437 -12.34 -9.53 -28.88
CA PRO A 437 -12.12 -8.91 -27.59
C PRO A 437 -12.83 -9.67 -26.45
N VAL A 438 -12.21 -9.65 -25.27
CA VAL A 438 -12.83 -10.08 -24.01
C VAL A 438 -13.45 -8.85 -23.33
N THR A 439 -14.67 -9.02 -22.84
CA THR A 439 -15.41 -7.95 -22.14
C THR A 439 -15.70 -8.40 -20.72
N ILE A 440 -15.47 -7.53 -19.72
CA ILE A 440 -15.90 -7.73 -18.32
C ILE A 440 -16.87 -6.61 -17.95
N THR A 441 -17.99 -7.00 -17.34
CA THR A 441 -19.00 -6.08 -16.78
C THR A 441 -18.95 -6.14 -15.27
N THR A 442 -18.87 -4.97 -14.62
CA THR A 442 -18.97 -4.78 -13.17
C THR A 442 -20.13 -3.84 -12.86
N PRO A 443 -20.54 -3.67 -11.59
CA PRO A 443 -21.56 -2.66 -11.23
C PRO A 443 -21.16 -1.21 -11.58
N ASN A 444 -19.88 -0.95 -11.80
CA ASN A 444 -19.36 0.39 -12.10
C ASN A 444 -19.18 0.65 -13.61
N GLY A 445 -19.27 -0.37 -14.44
CA GLY A 445 -19.13 -0.23 -15.90
C GLY A 445 -18.60 -1.48 -16.57
N THR A 446 -18.24 -1.33 -17.83
CA THR A 446 -17.75 -2.41 -18.69
C THR A 446 -16.36 -2.07 -19.22
N ALA A 447 -15.46 -3.04 -19.18
CA ALA A 447 -14.12 -2.96 -19.77
C ALA A 447 -13.98 -3.95 -20.93
N ILE A 448 -13.21 -3.56 -21.95
CA ILE A 448 -12.94 -4.35 -23.16
C ILE A 448 -11.42 -4.51 -23.28
N SER A 449 -10.96 -5.73 -23.57
CA SER A 449 -9.54 -6.00 -23.78
C SER A 449 -8.99 -5.30 -25.02
N GLN A 450 -7.82 -4.69 -24.90
CA GLN A 450 -7.11 -4.07 -26.02
C GLN A 450 -6.55 -5.15 -26.99
N ILE A 451 -6.15 -6.30 -26.44
CA ILE A 451 -5.64 -7.45 -27.20
C ILE A 451 -6.78 -8.46 -27.31
N PRO A 452 -7.10 -8.93 -28.53
CA PRO A 452 -8.11 -9.96 -28.72
C PRO A 452 -7.63 -11.31 -28.16
N PHE A 453 -8.56 -12.10 -27.65
CA PHE A 453 -8.34 -13.52 -27.38
C PHE A 453 -8.43 -14.31 -28.68
N THR A 454 -7.47 -15.18 -28.96
CA THR A 454 -7.49 -16.04 -30.13
C THR A 454 -8.14 -17.39 -29.79
N VAL A 455 -9.26 -17.73 -30.41
CA VAL A 455 -9.89 -19.04 -30.29
C VAL A 455 -9.26 -20.01 -31.29
N GLU A 456 -8.79 -21.19 -30.82
CA GLU A 456 -8.12 -22.23 -31.57
C GLU A 456 -9.09 -23.35 -32.00
#